data_95e1d84e4b05823235d8215d7327fef9
#
_entry.id   95e1d84e4b05823235d8215d7327fef9
#
_cell.length_a   1.000
_cell.length_b   1.000
_cell.length_c   1.000
_cell.angle_alpha   90.00
_cell.angle_beta   90.00
_cell.angle_gamma   90.00
#
_symmetry.space_group_name_H-M   'P 1'
#
loop_
_entity.id
_entity.type
_entity.pdbx_description
1 polymer ?
#
loop_
_entity_poly.entity_id
_entity_poly.type
_entity_poly.pdbx_seq_one_letter_code
_entity_poly.pdbx_strand_id
1 'polypeptide(L)'
;MPYDDASVEFNDVTEMQLGESAEPLRPKDCPGGVLKKIPGVDLDTGRTKQINGLCVTTQERGFAFHGNSGDIGEEPNRKDAEQGQDLVLYTVNSAGYYHYINQWNFSDDGTITPKAGATGNLSPSDYDASDDQGWPVGNGSKSRATSHHHNIFWRLDFAADGAGDATVEQFDTHRSGSGGPDRTPAYRTTRRQLTKEAAGNAGPAGYRWWRVVSAKGKNADGHRRSWELVHRNQAKYTARSFTKYDVYFTRYKRFEQYASDNARFGSHRADDVGKFVDGEELKHPIAWVNVGFHHIARDEDQTPMPVHWQGFSIAPRDVTAMSPLTPDRLRKPRYNGEPQFDYER
;
A
#
# COMPACT_ATOMS: atom_id res chain seq x y z
N MET A 1 -18.33 -0.81 0.49
CA MET A 1 -18.16 -2.28 0.48
C MET A 1 -19.32 -2.89 -0.30
N PRO A 2 -19.10 -3.48 -1.47
CA PRO A 2 -20.13 -4.26 -2.13
C PRO A 2 -20.20 -5.66 -1.52
N TYR A 3 -21.40 -6.18 -1.40
CA TYR A 3 -21.71 -7.51 -0.89
C TYR A 3 -21.95 -8.49 -2.05
N ASP A 4 -21.78 -9.78 -1.80
CA ASP A 4 -21.85 -10.84 -2.82
C ASP A 4 -23.27 -11.39 -3.03
N ASP A 5 -24.23 -10.95 -2.22
CA ASP A 5 -25.62 -11.31 -2.36
C ASP A 5 -26.33 -10.53 -3.50
N ALA A 6 -27.52 -10.96 -3.88
CA ALA A 6 -28.29 -10.32 -4.93
C ALA A 6 -28.82 -8.92 -4.56
N SER A 7 -28.77 -8.55 -3.29
CA SER A 7 -29.24 -7.26 -2.77
C SER A 7 -28.15 -6.20 -2.70
N VAL A 8 -26.98 -6.47 -3.22
CA VAL A 8 -25.74 -5.70 -3.19
C VAL A 8 -25.89 -4.28 -2.66
N GLU A 9 -25.60 -4.09 -1.43
CA GLU A 9 -25.48 -2.79 -0.83
C GLU A 9 -24.05 -2.27 -1.02
N PHE A 10 -23.92 -1.11 -1.66
CA PHE A 10 -22.64 -0.41 -1.74
C PHE A 10 -22.57 0.63 -0.65
N ASN A 11 -21.72 0.37 0.34
CA ASN A 11 -21.49 1.29 1.44
C ASN A 11 -20.20 2.07 1.22
N ASP A 12 -20.32 3.35 0.84
CA ASP A 12 -19.18 4.26 0.72
C ASP A 12 -18.95 4.97 2.05
N VAL A 13 -17.85 4.64 2.70
CA VAL A 13 -17.45 5.21 3.99
C VAL A 13 -16.39 6.32 3.83
N THR A 14 -16.20 6.84 2.63
CA THR A 14 -15.25 7.93 2.35
C THR A 14 -15.54 9.17 3.18
N GLU A 15 -16.80 9.52 3.39
CA GLU A 15 -17.20 10.64 4.24
C GLU A 15 -16.83 10.45 5.72
N MET A 16 -16.73 9.20 6.19
CA MET A 16 -16.33 8.91 7.56
C MET A 16 -14.83 9.03 7.78
N GLN A 17 -14.06 9.09 6.74
CA GLN A 17 -12.59 9.22 6.67
C GLN A 17 -11.81 8.47 7.76
N LEU A 18 -10.84 7.64 7.38
CA LEU A 18 -10.02 6.89 8.33
C LEU A 18 -9.09 7.80 9.19
N GLY A 19 -9.53 8.88 9.68
CA GLY A 19 -8.82 9.85 10.53
C GLY A 19 -9.78 10.62 11.41
N GLU A 20 -10.95 10.96 10.91
CA GLU A 20 -11.96 11.70 11.66
C GLU A 20 -12.63 10.85 12.75
N SER A 21 -12.81 9.55 12.51
CA SER A 21 -13.37 8.59 13.46
C SER A 21 -12.32 7.89 14.32
N ALA A 22 -11.17 8.53 14.55
CA ALA A 22 -10.10 7.95 15.35
C ALA A 22 -10.55 7.69 16.80
N GLU A 23 -10.25 6.47 17.26
CA GLU A 23 -10.59 6.03 18.61
C GLU A 23 -9.48 6.31 19.63
N PRO A 24 -9.82 6.57 20.91
CA PRO A 24 -8.84 6.63 21.97
C PRO A 24 -8.20 5.26 22.21
N LEU A 25 -6.88 5.19 22.07
CA LEU A 25 -6.09 4.00 22.38
C LEU A 25 -5.71 3.95 23.87
N ARG A 26 -5.65 2.74 24.41
CA ARG A 26 -5.18 2.44 25.77
C ARG A 26 -3.74 1.92 25.74
N PRO A 27 -3.01 1.89 26.84
CA PRO A 27 -1.65 1.34 26.87
C PRO A 27 -1.53 -0.09 26.32
N LYS A 28 -2.55 -0.93 26.53
CA LYS A 28 -2.59 -2.30 25.97
C LYS A 28 -2.75 -2.34 24.45
N ASP A 29 -3.30 -1.27 23.87
CA ASP A 29 -3.47 -1.15 22.42
C ASP A 29 -2.20 -0.64 21.74
N CYS A 30 -1.14 -0.29 22.52
CA CYS A 30 0.16 0.20 22.05
C CYS A 30 1.31 -0.45 22.88
N PRO A 31 1.47 -1.78 22.82
CA PRO A 31 2.45 -2.48 23.63
C PRO A 31 3.87 -2.10 23.24
N GLY A 32 4.70 -1.76 24.25
CA GLY A 32 6.09 -1.34 24.05
C GLY A 32 6.26 0.04 23.38
N GLY A 33 5.17 0.74 23.09
CA GLY A 33 5.20 2.02 22.40
C GLY A 33 4.76 3.20 23.25
N VAL A 34 4.60 4.34 22.59
CA VAL A 34 4.20 5.62 23.16
C VAL A 34 2.91 6.10 22.51
N LEU A 35 1.90 6.39 23.32
CA LEU A 35 0.68 7.04 22.86
C LEU A 35 0.88 8.52 22.68
N LYS A 36 0.51 9.03 21.52
CA LYS A 36 0.53 10.46 21.18
C LYS A 36 -0.89 10.99 21.07
N LYS A 37 -1.06 12.23 21.51
CA LYS A 37 -2.31 12.96 21.34
C LYS A 37 -2.47 13.45 19.91
N ILE A 38 -3.66 13.23 19.37
CA ILE A 38 -4.11 13.73 18.06
C ILE A 38 -5.48 14.40 18.24
N PRO A 39 -5.86 15.32 17.33
CA PRO A 39 -7.23 15.80 17.27
C PRO A 39 -8.19 14.64 16.96
N GLY A 40 -9.26 14.53 17.70
CA GLY A 40 -10.38 13.65 17.43
C GLY A 40 -11.68 14.45 17.48
N VAL A 41 -12.73 13.94 16.86
CA VAL A 41 -14.05 14.55 16.89
C VAL A 41 -14.87 13.93 18.03
N ASP A 42 -15.50 14.77 18.82
CA ASP A 42 -16.49 14.35 19.78
C ASP A 42 -17.84 14.21 19.05
N LEU A 43 -18.30 12.98 18.89
CA LEU A 43 -19.49 12.69 18.08
C LEU A 43 -20.79 13.27 18.67
N ASP A 44 -20.85 13.46 20.00
CA ASP A 44 -22.03 14.01 20.66
C ASP A 44 -22.13 15.54 20.47
N THR A 45 -21.00 16.21 20.41
CA THR A 45 -20.93 17.69 20.37
C THR A 45 -20.41 18.25 19.04
N GLY A 46 -19.85 17.41 18.17
CA GLY A 46 -19.17 17.82 16.93
C GLY A 46 -17.88 18.62 17.17
N ARG A 47 -17.39 18.69 18.43
CA ARG A 47 -16.21 19.50 18.78
C ARG A 47 -14.94 18.68 18.71
N THR A 48 -13.86 19.32 18.30
CA THR A 48 -12.53 18.71 18.33
C THR A 48 -12.04 18.60 19.79
N LYS A 49 -11.58 17.42 20.15
CA LYS A 49 -10.90 17.14 21.43
C LYS A 49 -9.57 16.42 21.19
N GLN A 50 -8.65 16.51 22.13
CA GLN A 50 -7.40 15.77 22.08
C GLN A 50 -7.59 14.37 22.65
N ILE A 51 -7.27 13.35 21.85
CA ILE A 51 -7.36 11.94 22.26
C ILE A 51 -5.98 11.28 22.14
N ASN A 52 -5.71 10.24 22.91
CA ASN A 52 -4.54 9.37 22.72
C ASN A 52 -4.79 8.45 21.52
N GLY A 53 -4.77 8.99 20.32
CA GLY A 53 -5.24 8.26 19.12
C GLY A 53 -4.12 7.73 18.23
N LEU A 54 -2.86 8.04 18.49
CA LEU A 54 -1.73 7.57 17.70
C LEU A 54 -0.76 6.75 18.57
N CYS A 55 -0.52 5.51 18.18
CA CYS A 55 0.56 4.69 18.71
C CYS A 55 1.82 4.87 17.88
N VAL A 56 2.95 5.04 18.55
CA VAL A 56 4.29 5.03 17.97
C VAL A 56 5.10 3.95 18.67
N THR A 57 5.53 2.94 17.94
CA THR A 57 6.27 1.80 18.48
C THR A 57 7.32 1.30 17.49
N THR A 58 8.07 0.28 17.86
CA THR A 58 8.99 -0.44 16.97
C THR A 58 8.59 -1.91 16.88
N GLN A 59 8.90 -2.53 15.76
CA GLN A 59 8.62 -3.94 15.49
C GLN A 59 9.78 -4.58 14.76
N GLU A 60 10.17 -5.77 15.20
CA GLU A 60 11.09 -6.62 14.45
C GLU A 60 10.42 -7.10 13.16
N ARG A 61 11.17 -7.05 12.04
CA ARG A 61 10.70 -7.38 10.70
C ARG A 61 11.19 -8.75 10.20
N GLY A 62 12.05 -9.42 10.95
CA GLY A 62 12.80 -10.59 10.51
C GLY A 62 14.10 -10.19 9.80
N PHE A 63 14.65 -11.07 8.99
CA PHE A 63 15.91 -10.79 8.31
C PHE A 63 15.82 -9.55 7.41
N ALA A 64 16.71 -8.59 7.64
CA ALA A 64 17.00 -7.50 6.72
C ALA A 64 17.86 -8.01 5.56
N PHE A 65 18.89 -8.77 5.88
CA PHE A 65 19.71 -9.49 4.90
C PHE A 65 20.39 -10.71 5.53
N HIS A 66 20.82 -11.60 4.66
CA HIS A 66 21.71 -12.72 4.99
C HIS A 66 22.62 -12.97 3.78
N GLY A 67 23.91 -13.07 4.02
CA GLY A 67 24.91 -13.29 2.98
C GLY A 67 26.12 -14.04 3.49
N ASN A 68 26.96 -14.46 2.55
CA ASN A 68 28.25 -15.12 2.83
C ASN A 68 29.32 -14.38 2.03
N SER A 69 30.30 -13.78 2.73
CA SER A 69 31.36 -13.02 2.06
C SER A 69 32.30 -13.90 1.22
N GLY A 70 32.33 -15.21 1.45
CA GLY A 70 33.01 -16.14 0.58
C GLY A 70 32.44 -16.22 -0.81
N ASP A 71 31.14 -15.96 -0.98
CA ASP A 71 30.45 -15.94 -2.30
C ASP A 71 30.94 -14.80 -3.19
N ILE A 72 31.56 -13.77 -2.59
CA ILE A 72 32.16 -12.61 -3.28
C ILE A 72 33.69 -12.60 -3.14
N GLY A 73 34.30 -13.74 -2.79
CA GLY A 73 35.77 -13.92 -2.72
C GLY A 73 36.46 -13.18 -1.58
N GLU A 74 35.74 -12.79 -0.52
CA GLU A 74 36.37 -12.17 0.66
C GLU A 74 36.83 -13.24 1.65
N GLU A 75 38.09 -13.10 2.11
CA GLU A 75 38.64 -13.92 3.18
C GLU A 75 38.93 -13.09 4.44
N PRO A 76 38.63 -13.60 5.64
CA PRO A 76 38.02 -14.90 5.88
C PRO A 76 36.55 -14.94 5.45
N ASN A 77 36.09 -16.09 4.97
CA ASN A 77 34.70 -16.34 4.65
C ASN A 77 33.83 -16.15 5.91
N ARG A 78 32.98 -15.14 5.87
CA ARG A 78 32.09 -14.77 6.98
C ARG A 78 30.63 -14.79 6.52
N LYS A 79 29.78 -15.26 7.41
CA LYS A 79 28.35 -15.06 7.27
C LYS A 79 27.96 -13.70 7.86
N ASP A 80 27.20 -12.93 7.10
CA ASP A 80 26.63 -11.66 7.51
C ASP A 80 25.11 -11.79 7.53
N ALA A 81 24.52 -11.43 8.65
CA ALA A 81 23.08 -11.41 8.80
C ALA A 81 22.67 -10.30 9.75
N GLU A 82 21.57 -9.66 9.48
CA GLU A 82 20.99 -8.64 10.34
C GLU A 82 19.47 -8.76 10.38
N GLN A 83 18.89 -8.49 11.55
CA GLN A 83 17.45 -8.39 11.73
C GLN A 83 17.01 -6.97 11.43
N GLY A 84 15.95 -6.85 10.63
CA GLY A 84 15.37 -5.58 10.29
C GLY A 84 14.43 -5.04 11.37
N GLN A 85 14.34 -3.72 11.45
CA GLN A 85 13.49 -3.00 12.39
C GLN A 85 12.58 -2.04 11.65
N ASP A 86 11.33 -1.98 12.09
CA ASP A 86 10.36 -1.01 11.62
C ASP A 86 10.00 -0.03 12.74
N LEU A 87 10.01 1.26 12.44
CA LEU A 87 9.24 2.24 13.21
C LEU A 87 7.78 2.14 12.75
N VAL A 88 6.87 1.90 13.66
CA VAL A 88 5.45 1.65 13.36
C VAL A 88 4.58 2.72 13.99
N LEU A 89 3.75 3.33 13.17
CA LEU A 89 2.75 4.31 13.57
C LEU A 89 1.37 3.80 13.17
N TYR A 90 0.39 3.85 14.07
CA TYR A 90 -0.98 3.50 13.71
C TYR A 90 -2.04 4.24 14.52
N THR A 91 -3.20 4.38 13.89
CA THR A 91 -4.46 4.79 14.49
C THR A 91 -5.49 3.68 14.32
N VAL A 92 -6.53 3.68 15.16
CA VAL A 92 -7.71 2.83 14.98
C VAL A 92 -8.91 3.73 14.74
N ASN A 93 -9.73 3.38 13.78
CA ASN A 93 -10.87 4.18 13.33
C ASN A 93 -12.11 3.30 13.23
N SER A 94 -13.23 3.74 13.77
CA SER A 94 -14.54 3.08 13.58
C SER A 94 -15.19 3.53 12.29
N ALA A 95 -15.72 2.58 11.53
CA ALA A 95 -16.60 2.84 10.39
C ALA A 95 -17.71 1.79 10.37
N GLY A 96 -18.89 2.14 10.82
CA GLY A 96 -19.98 1.21 11.01
C GLY A 96 -19.64 0.15 12.07
N TYR A 97 -19.74 -1.11 11.71
CA TYR A 97 -19.40 -2.24 12.57
C TYR A 97 -17.91 -2.64 12.51
N TYR A 98 -17.17 -2.08 11.55
CA TYR A 98 -15.76 -2.34 11.36
C TYR A 98 -14.88 -1.36 12.13
N HIS A 99 -13.74 -1.87 12.57
CA HIS A 99 -12.61 -1.09 13.05
C HIS A 99 -11.46 -1.21 12.05
N TYR A 100 -10.96 -0.09 11.58
CA TYR A 100 -9.83 -0.04 10.65
C TYR A 100 -8.58 0.44 11.36
N ILE A 101 -7.53 -0.35 11.30
CA ILE A 101 -6.20 0.02 11.77
C ILE A 101 -5.46 0.62 10.59
N ASN A 102 -5.26 1.93 10.60
CA ASN A 102 -4.42 2.61 9.61
C ASN A 102 -2.99 2.64 10.12
N GLN A 103 -2.12 1.83 9.50
CA GLN A 103 -0.75 1.62 9.96
C GLN A 103 0.26 1.99 8.90
N TRP A 104 1.35 2.61 9.35
CA TRP A 104 2.52 2.95 8.56
C TRP A 104 3.76 2.34 9.18
N ASN A 105 4.48 1.51 8.42
CA ASN A 105 5.77 0.98 8.80
C ASN A 105 6.87 1.73 8.04
N PHE A 106 7.86 2.20 8.76
CA PHE A 106 9.07 2.84 8.22
C PHE A 106 10.25 1.93 8.54
N SER A 107 10.71 1.21 7.54
CA SER A 107 11.78 0.23 7.68
C SER A 107 13.16 0.87 7.65
N ASP A 108 14.11 0.25 8.31
CA ASP A 108 15.51 0.68 8.38
C ASP A 108 16.24 0.68 7.02
N ASP A 109 15.71 -0.03 6.02
CA ASP A 109 16.17 0.02 4.63
C ASP A 109 15.57 1.21 3.83
N GLY A 110 14.73 2.02 4.47
CA GLY A 110 14.04 3.16 3.87
C GLY A 110 12.72 2.82 3.19
N THR A 111 12.28 1.57 3.21
CA THR A 111 10.96 1.18 2.70
C THR A 111 9.85 1.71 3.61
N ILE A 112 8.80 2.26 3.00
CA ILE A 112 7.58 2.70 3.70
C ILE A 112 6.45 1.76 3.30
N THR A 113 5.77 1.18 4.29
CA THR A 113 4.67 0.24 4.04
C THR A 113 3.39 0.73 4.71
N PRO A 114 2.55 1.48 3.97
CA PRO A 114 1.19 1.77 4.41
C PRO A 114 0.34 0.49 4.32
N LYS A 115 -0.45 0.23 5.34
CA LYS A 115 -1.40 -0.89 5.35
C LYS A 115 -2.62 -0.58 6.19
N ALA A 116 -3.71 -1.25 5.88
CA ALA A 116 -4.93 -1.22 6.65
C ALA A 116 -5.26 -2.61 7.17
N GLY A 117 -5.61 -2.68 8.45
CA GLY A 117 -6.17 -3.87 9.07
C GLY A 117 -7.67 -3.66 9.26
N ALA A 118 -8.49 -4.57 8.78
CA ALA A 118 -9.94 -4.56 9.02
C ALA A 118 -10.29 -5.62 10.06
N THR A 119 -11.04 -5.23 11.08
CA THR A 119 -11.47 -6.08 12.21
C THR A 119 -12.80 -5.54 12.76
N GLY A 120 -13.22 -6.00 13.92
CA GLY A 120 -14.46 -5.58 14.56
C GLY A 120 -15.55 -6.63 14.42
N ASN A 121 -16.70 -6.24 13.91
CA ASN A 121 -17.86 -7.11 13.81
C ASN A 121 -18.39 -7.14 12.37
N LEU A 122 -18.91 -8.29 11.96
CA LEU A 122 -19.78 -8.33 10.77
C LEU A 122 -21.06 -7.56 11.08
N SER A 123 -21.62 -6.89 10.07
CA SER A 123 -22.88 -6.18 10.23
C SER A 123 -23.99 -7.17 10.53
N PRO A 124 -24.91 -6.88 11.46
CA PRO A 124 -26.08 -7.74 11.69
C PRO A 124 -26.97 -7.89 10.44
N SER A 125 -26.97 -6.92 9.54
CA SER A 125 -27.68 -6.99 8.27
C SER A 125 -27.02 -7.92 7.25
N ASP A 126 -25.77 -8.33 7.49
CA ASP A 126 -25.05 -9.28 6.65
C ASP A 126 -25.45 -10.74 6.92
N TYR A 127 -26.34 -10.98 7.89
CA TYR A 127 -26.75 -12.32 8.27
C TYR A 127 -28.15 -12.63 7.76
N ASP A 128 -28.25 -13.57 6.82
CA ASP A 128 -29.52 -14.08 6.31
C ASP A 128 -29.49 -15.62 6.27
N ALA A 129 -30.49 -16.27 6.84
CA ALA A 129 -30.63 -17.72 6.85
C ALA A 129 -30.98 -18.28 5.46
N SER A 130 -31.54 -17.46 4.57
CA SER A 130 -31.92 -17.83 3.20
C SER A 130 -30.85 -17.53 2.16
N ASP A 131 -29.77 -16.80 2.56
CA ASP A 131 -28.68 -16.44 1.66
C ASP A 131 -27.83 -17.66 1.27
N ASP A 132 -27.92 -18.10 0.03
CA ASP A 132 -27.15 -19.21 -0.49
C ASP A 132 -25.72 -18.81 -0.89
N GLN A 133 -25.41 -17.52 -0.95
CA GLN A 133 -24.08 -16.98 -1.20
C GLN A 133 -23.28 -16.77 0.10
N GLY A 134 -23.94 -16.84 1.26
CA GLY A 134 -23.30 -16.61 2.56
C GLY A 134 -22.71 -17.88 3.17
N TRP A 135 -21.97 -17.69 4.27
CA TRP A 135 -21.36 -18.73 5.08
C TRP A 135 -21.89 -18.68 6.52
N PRO A 136 -22.27 -19.81 7.14
CA PRO A 136 -22.66 -19.80 8.54
C PRO A 136 -21.47 -19.43 9.43
N VAL A 137 -21.62 -18.40 10.24
CA VAL A 137 -20.58 -17.91 11.15
C VAL A 137 -21.03 -18.09 12.59
N GLY A 138 -20.23 -18.77 13.38
CA GLY A 138 -20.48 -18.99 14.78
C GLY A 138 -21.08 -20.35 15.11
N ASN A 139 -20.88 -20.76 16.37
CA ASN A 139 -21.29 -22.08 16.84
C ASN A 139 -22.83 -22.24 16.85
N GLY A 140 -23.31 -23.10 15.98
CA GLY A 140 -24.73 -23.40 15.83
C GLY A 140 -25.57 -22.32 15.14
N SER A 141 -24.93 -21.37 14.48
CA SER A 141 -25.63 -20.35 13.70
C SER A 141 -26.37 -20.96 12.52
N LYS A 142 -27.61 -20.50 12.31
CA LYS A 142 -28.41 -20.82 11.13
C LYS A 142 -28.39 -19.71 10.08
N SER A 143 -28.03 -18.51 10.51
CA SER A 143 -27.87 -17.38 9.62
C SER A 143 -26.51 -17.41 8.97
N ARG A 144 -26.45 -16.99 7.72
CA ARG A 144 -25.23 -16.95 6.92
C ARG A 144 -24.74 -15.52 6.80
N ALA A 145 -23.45 -15.33 6.98
CA ALA A 145 -22.82 -14.04 6.77
C ALA A 145 -22.46 -13.88 5.30
N THR A 146 -22.85 -12.77 4.70
CA THR A 146 -22.57 -12.44 3.31
C THR A 146 -21.14 -11.99 3.14
N SER A 147 -20.46 -12.52 2.12
CA SER A 147 -19.13 -12.06 1.71
C SER A 147 -19.19 -10.67 1.09
N HIS A 148 -18.13 -9.91 1.20
CA HIS A 148 -18.08 -8.55 0.69
C HIS A 148 -16.65 -8.10 0.36
N HIS A 149 -16.52 -7.01 -0.40
CA HIS A 149 -15.24 -6.47 -0.81
C HIS A 149 -14.93 -5.16 -0.10
N HIS A 150 -13.67 -5.00 0.29
CA HIS A 150 -13.14 -3.72 0.75
C HIS A 150 -12.24 -3.13 -0.33
N ASN A 151 -12.32 -1.81 -0.53
CA ASN A 151 -11.39 -1.04 -1.35
C ASN A 151 -10.94 0.16 -0.51
N ILE A 152 -9.65 0.28 -0.31
CA ILE A 152 -9.03 1.32 0.51
C ILE A 152 -8.02 2.06 -0.36
N PHE A 153 -8.03 3.39 -0.29
CA PHE A 153 -7.17 4.23 -1.11
C PHE A 153 -6.19 5.01 -0.27
N TRP A 154 -4.97 5.11 -0.78
CA TRP A 154 -3.99 6.10 -0.33
C TRP A 154 -3.74 7.11 -1.44
N ARG A 155 -3.90 8.39 -1.11
CA ARG A 155 -3.52 9.50 -1.95
C ARG A 155 -2.11 9.93 -1.56
N LEU A 156 -1.14 9.74 -2.46
CA LEU A 156 0.26 9.99 -2.22
C LEU A 156 0.74 11.20 -3.02
N ASP A 157 1.27 12.19 -2.33
CA ASP A 157 1.95 13.35 -2.89
C ASP A 157 3.45 13.24 -2.61
N PHE A 158 4.24 13.07 -3.66
CA PHE A 158 5.69 12.87 -3.55
C PHE A 158 6.43 14.19 -3.71
N ALA A 159 6.87 14.77 -2.61
CA ALA A 159 7.72 15.97 -2.61
C ALA A 159 9.21 15.60 -2.74
N ALA A 160 9.57 14.87 -3.79
CA ALA A 160 10.90 14.27 -3.97
C ALA A 160 12.07 15.28 -3.99
N ASP A 161 11.83 16.50 -4.48
CA ASP A 161 12.79 17.62 -4.51
C ASP A 161 12.09 18.95 -4.20
N GLY A 162 10.96 18.89 -3.51
CA GLY A 162 10.00 19.97 -3.33
C GLY A 162 8.68 19.66 -4.03
N ALA A 163 7.63 20.39 -3.69
CA ALA A 163 6.29 20.16 -4.23
C ALA A 163 6.29 20.24 -5.77
N GLY A 164 5.82 19.20 -6.43
CA GLY A 164 5.59 19.17 -7.86
C GLY A 164 6.78 18.75 -8.73
N ASP A 165 7.96 18.59 -8.17
CA ASP A 165 9.18 18.26 -8.94
C ASP A 165 9.39 16.73 -9.05
N ALA A 166 8.39 16.00 -9.55
CA ALA A 166 8.48 14.56 -9.79
C ALA A 166 7.90 14.16 -11.14
N THR A 167 8.33 13.02 -11.65
CA THR A 167 7.77 12.37 -12.84
C THR A 167 7.44 10.93 -12.53
N VAL A 168 6.56 10.32 -13.32
CA VAL A 168 6.19 8.90 -13.15
C VAL A 168 6.75 8.10 -14.30
N GLU A 169 7.41 6.99 -14.01
CA GLU A 169 7.83 6.01 -15.00
C GLU A 169 7.09 4.70 -14.78
N GLN A 170 6.63 4.10 -15.87
CA GLN A 170 6.00 2.79 -15.92
C GLN A 170 6.92 1.79 -16.57
N PHE A 171 6.97 0.61 -15.99
CA PHE A 171 7.71 -0.53 -16.50
C PHE A 171 6.77 -1.67 -16.81
N ASP A 172 6.92 -2.27 -17.98
CA ASP A 172 6.16 -3.43 -18.43
C ASP A 172 7.13 -4.53 -18.84
N THR A 173 7.01 -5.72 -18.25
CA THR A 173 7.81 -6.89 -18.61
C THR A 173 6.94 -7.88 -19.37
N HIS A 174 7.40 -8.32 -20.52
CA HIS A 174 6.69 -9.24 -21.41
C HIS A 174 7.64 -10.25 -22.01
N ARG A 175 7.08 -11.33 -22.50
CA ARG A 175 7.87 -12.35 -23.23
C ARG A 175 8.42 -11.75 -24.53
N SER A 176 9.67 -12.01 -24.82
CA SER A 176 10.35 -11.61 -26.05
C SER A 176 11.06 -12.80 -26.67
N GLY A 177 10.62 -13.25 -27.85
CA GLY A 177 11.28 -14.30 -28.61
C GLY A 177 11.38 -15.67 -27.92
N SER A 178 12.14 -16.56 -28.53
CA SER A 178 12.60 -17.80 -27.92
C SER A 178 13.87 -17.54 -27.13
N GLY A 179 13.91 -17.96 -25.88
CA GLY A 179 15.11 -17.90 -25.04
C GLY A 179 16.22 -18.85 -25.53
N GLY A 180 17.28 -18.94 -24.73
CA GLY A 180 18.48 -19.70 -25.00
C GLY A 180 18.34 -21.19 -25.34
N PRO A 181 19.40 -22.00 -25.15
CA PRO A 181 19.46 -23.39 -25.64
C PRO A 181 18.38 -24.31 -25.11
N ASP A 182 17.84 -24.01 -23.92
CA ASP A 182 16.75 -24.74 -23.28
C ASP A 182 15.34 -24.33 -23.75
N ARG A 183 15.25 -23.40 -24.71
CA ARG A 183 14.01 -22.84 -25.24
C ARG A 183 13.14 -22.10 -24.20
N THR A 184 13.69 -21.74 -23.05
CA THR A 184 13.00 -20.90 -22.06
C THR A 184 12.68 -19.53 -22.66
N PRO A 185 11.45 -19.05 -22.60
CA PRO A 185 11.10 -17.74 -23.15
C PRO A 185 11.92 -16.63 -22.47
N ALA A 186 12.55 -15.79 -23.28
CA ALA A 186 13.17 -14.57 -22.76
C ALA A 186 12.13 -13.54 -22.33
N TYR A 187 12.46 -12.72 -21.36
CA TYR A 187 11.66 -11.59 -20.94
C TYR A 187 12.36 -10.28 -21.27
N ARG A 188 11.58 -9.29 -21.61
CA ARG A 188 12.07 -7.93 -21.86
C ARG A 188 11.22 -6.94 -21.08
N THR A 189 11.90 -6.05 -20.36
CA THR A 189 11.26 -4.93 -19.66
C THR A 189 11.39 -3.66 -20.49
N THR A 190 10.28 -3.01 -20.74
CA THR A 190 10.21 -1.70 -21.38
C THR A 190 9.89 -0.65 -20.31
N ARG A 191 10.45 0.55 -20.49
CA ARG A 191 10.23 1.72 -19.64
C ARG A 191 9.64 2.84 -20.46
N ARG A 192 8.62 3.51 -19.90
CA ARG A 192 8.08 4.75 -20.47
C ARG A 192 7.79 5.76 -19.37
N GLN A 193 8.01 7.03 -19.63
CA GLN A 193 7.54 8.10 -18.77
C GLN A 193 6.06 8.35 -19.06
N LEU A 194 5.26 8.51 -18.00
CA LEU A 194 3.87 8.96 -18.10
C LEU A 194 3.87 10.48 -18.20
N THR A 195 3.47 11.01 -19.34
CA THR A 195 3.37 12.45 -19.59
C THR A 195 1.96 12.99 -19.40
N LYS A 196 0.98 12.08 -19.35
CA LYS A 196 -0.43 12.37 -19.12
C LYS A 196 -0.93 11.51 -17.97
N GLU A 197 -2.02 11.94 -17.40
CA GLU A 197 -2.76 11.17 -16.41
C GLU A 197 -3.07 9.77 -16.92
N ALA A 198 -2.99 8.80 -16.05
CA ALA A 198 -3.10 7.39 -16.43
C ALA A 198 -3.57 6.53 -15.25
N ALA A 199 -4.17 5.39 -15.56
CA ALA A 199 -4.49 4.37 -14.59
C ALA A 199 -4.04 2.99 -15.10
N GLY A 200 -3.79 2.06 -14.19
CA GLY A 200 -3.37 0.73 -14.57
C GLY A 200 -3.38 -0.29 -13.44
N ASN A 201 -3.30 -1.54 -13.85
CA ASN A 201 -3.18 -2.68 -12.94
C ASN A 201 -1.76 -3.23 -12.95
N ALA A 202 -1.27 -3.59 -11.77
CA ALA A 202 -0.01 -4.30 -11.56
C ALA A 202 -0.10 -5.79 -11.88
N GLY A 203 -0.98 -6.19 -12.75
CA GLY A 203 -1.41 -7.57 -12.98
C GLY A 203 -0.27 -8.55 -13.26
N PRO A 204 -0.47 -9.84 -12.89
CA PRO A 204 0.55 -10.88 -12.99
C PRO A 204 0.98 -11.17 -14.43
N ALA A 205 0.11 -10.93 -15.42
CA ALA A 205 0.39 -11.17 -16.82
C ALA A 205 1.35 -10.15 -17.46
N GLY A 206 1.51 -8.96 -16.88
CA GLY A 206 2.32 -7.88 -17.44
C GLY A 206 3.51 -7.49 -16.58
N TYR A 207 3.63 -8.03 -15.40
CA TYR A 207 4.67 -7.61 -14.43
C TYR A 207 4.85 -6.09 -14.45
N ARG A 208 3.72 -5.35 -14.47
CA ARG A 208 3.72 -3.89 -14.49
C ARG A 208 4.00 -3.35 -13.12
N TRP A 209 4.88 -2.35 -13.08
CA TRP A 209 5.16 -1.59 -11.88
C TRP A 209 5.49 -0.13 -12.25
N TRP A 210 5.51 0.73 -11.25
CA TRP A 210 5.76 2.15 -11.41
C TRP A 210 6.77 2.66 -10.40
N ARG A 211 7.45 3.72 -10.76
CA ARG A 211 8.21 4.53 -9.81
C ARG A 211 7.94 6.02 -10.00
N VAL A 212 7.97 6.74 -8.89
CA VAL A 212 7.96 8.19 -8.87
C VAL A 212 9.40 8.66 -8.77
N VAL A 213 9.84 9.46 -9.74
CA VAL A 213 11.23 9.82 -9.97
C VAL A 213 11.42 11.30 -9.72
N SER A 214 12.40 11.65 -8.88
CA SER A 214 12.83 13.03 -8.67
C SER A 214 13.20 13.69 -10.00
N ALA A 215 12.78 14.93 -10.22
CA ALA A 215 13.13 15.68 -11.42
C ALA A 215 14.62 16.08 -11.43
N LYS A 216 15.20 16.37 -10.28
CA LYS A 216 16.54 16.95 -10.12
C LYS A 216 17.48 16.11 -9.26
N GLY A 217 16.93 15.52 -8.17
CA GLY A 217 17.73 14.85 -7.16
C GLY A 217 18.39 13.58 -7.66
N LYS A 218 19.68 13.47 -7.39
CA LYS A 218 20.52 12.33 -7.76
C LYS A 218 21.21 11.76 -6.51
N ASN A 219 21.53 10.49 -6.54
CA ASN A 219 22.41 9.87 -5.56
C ASN A 219 23.90 10.14 -5.89
N ALA A 220 24.81 9.59 -5.09
CA ALA A 220 26.25 9.79 -5.27
C ALA A 220 26.80 9.25 -6.62
N ASP A 221 26.14 8.23 -7.19
CA ASP A 221 26.51 7.64 -8.48
C ASP A 221 25.86 8.37 -9.67
N GLY A 222 25.14 9.46 -9.42
CA GLY A 222 24.50 10.28 -10.44
C GLY A 222 23.15 9.74 -10.93
N HIS A 223 22.62 8.67 -10.36
CA HIS A 223 21.31 8.14 -10.68
C HIS A 223 20.19 9.00 -10.06
N ARG A 224 19.08 9.16 -10.80
CA ARG A 224 17.92 9.92 -10.29
C ARG A 224 17.25 9.15 -9.16
N ARG A 225 17.08 9.80 -8.01
CA ARG A 225 16.38 9.23 -6.85
C ARG A 225 14.94 8.95 -7.20
N SER A 226 14.41 7.82 -6.76
CA SER A 226 13.04 7.44 -7.01
C SER A 226 12.49 6.50 -5.94
N TRP A 227 11.17 6.32 -5.95
CA TRP A 227 10.43 5.41 -5.09
C TRP A 227 9.55 4.52 -5.95
N GLU A 228 9.73 3.22 -5.79
CA GLU A 228 8.95 2.19 -6.46
C GLU A 228 7.65 1.93 -5.70
N LEU A 229 6.53 1.88 -6.40
CA LEU A 229 5.25 1.41 -5.86
C LEU A 229 5.18 -0.11 -6.01
N VAL A 230 5.38 -0.81 -4.90
CA VAL A 230 5.33 -2.28 -4.84
C VAL A 230 3.92 -2.70 -4.48
N HIS A 231 3.08 -2.84 -5.49
CA HIS A 231 1.70 -3.28 -5.35
C HIS A 231 1.61 -4.80 -5.52
N ARG A 232 1.05 -5.49 -4.53
CA ARG A 232 0.80 -6.92 -4.61
C ARG A 232 -0.62 -7.16 -5.10
N ASN A 233 -0.82 -8.22 -5.88
CA ASN A 233 -2.14 -8.62 -6.33
C ASN A 233 -3.10 -8.80 -5.16
N GLN A 234 -4.27 -8.20 -5.30
CA GLN A 234 -5.33 -8.22 -4.30
C GLN A 234 -6.67 -8.42 -4.97
N ALA A 235 -7.57 -9.10 -4.29
CA ALA A 235 -8.93 -9.33 -4.75
C ALA A 235 -9.78 -8.08 -4.48
N LYS A 236 -9.73 -7.10 -5.38
CA LYS A 236 -10.54 -5.88 -5.29
C LYS A 236 -11.82 -6.01 -6.10
N TYR A 237 -12.84 -5.31 -5.66
CA TYR A 237 -14.05 -5.11 -6.46
C TYR A 237 -13.79 -4.07 -7.56
N THR A 238 -14.05 -4.43 -8.81
CA THR A 238 -13.64 -3.62 -9.98
C THR A 238 -14.79 -2.98 -10.75
N ALA A 239 -16.03 -3.14 -10.29
CA ALA A 239 -17.21 -2.74 -11.04
C ALA A 239 -17.52 -1.22 -11.03
N ARG A 240 -16.76 -0.42 -10.27
CA ARG A 240 -16.88 1.04 -10.25
C ARG A 240 -15.69 1.69 -10.95
N SER A 241 -15.90 2.89 -11.52
CA SER A 241 -14.83 3.64 -12.19
C SER A 241 -13.59 3.82 -11.32
N PHE A 242 -13.80 4.16 -10.04
CA PHE A 242 -12.72 4.41 -9.09
C PHE A 242 -12.11 3.14 -8.48
N THR A 243 -12.74 1.98 -8.58
CA THR A 243 -12.17 0.71 -8.08
C THR A 243 -11.53 -0.15 -9.18
N LYS A 244 -11.61 0.28 -10.43
CA LYS A 244 -11.23 -0.50 -11.61
C LYS A 244 -9.73 -0.81 -11.67
N TYR A 245 -8.89 0.11 -11.25
CA TYR A 245 -7.44 0.00 -11.36
C TYR A 245 -6.75 -0.07 -10.01
N ASP A 246 -5.53 -0.63 -9.99
CA ASP A 246 -4.69 -0.70 -8.81
C ASP A 246 -4.07 0.64 -8.47
N VAL A 247 -3.68 1.40 -9.50
CA VAL A 247 -3.06 2.71 -9.33
C VAL A 247 -3.62 3.68 -10.36
N TYR A 248 -3.88 4.90 -9.90
CA TYR A 248 -4.20 6.04 -10.75
C TYR A 248 -3.14 7.12 -10.53
N PHE A 249 -2.74 7.77 -11.59
CA PHE A 249 -1.86 8.93 -11.54
C PHE A 249 -2.60 10.12 -12.11
N THR A 250 -2.79 11.13 -11.26
CA THR A 250 -3.46 12.37 -11.62
C THR A 250 -2.53 13.57 -11.40
N ARG A 251 -2.80 14.66 -12.08
CA ARG A 251 -2.22 15.93 -11.74
C ARG A 251 -2.76 16.40 -10.38
N TYR A 252 -1.92 17.05 -9.57
CA TYR A 252 -2.40 17.66 -8.33
C TYR A 252 -3.50 18.70 -8.61
N LYS A 253 -4.66 18.49 -7.99
CA LYS A 253 -5.75 19.48 -7.90
C LYS A 253 -6.22 19.55 -6.44
N ARG A 254 -6.39 20.78 -5.95
CA ARG A 254 -6.69 21.04 -4.54
C ARG A 254 -7.97 20.36 -4.05
N PHE A 255 -8.95 20.21 -4.93
CA PHE A 255 -10.28 19.68 -4.56
C PHE A 255 -10.43 18.18 -4.83
N GLU A 256 -9.45 17.54 -5.43
CA GLU A 256 -9.40 16.09 -5.60
C GLU A 256 -8.74 15.49 -4.36
N GLN A 257 -9.52 15.29 -3.31
CA GLN A 257 -9.01 14.87 -1.99
C GLN A 257 -9.25 13.39 -1.72
N TYR A 258 -10.36 12.86 -2.21
CA TYR A 258 -10.81 11.50 -1.94
C TYR A 258 -10.93 10.70 -3.25
N ALA A 259 -10.80 9.38 -3.15
CA ALA A 259 -10.94 8.50 -4.31
C ALA A 259 -12.37 8.42 -4.84
N SER A 260 -13.36 8.68 -3.99
CA SER A 260 -14.78 8.72 -4.29
C SER A 260 -15.43 9.87 -3.53
N ASP A 261 -16.65 10.22 -3.93
CA ASP A 261 -17.52 11.17 -3.24
C ASP A 261 -16.91 12.54 -2.94
N ASN A 262 -16.24 13.11 -3.93
CA ASN A 262 -15.74 14.49 -3.81
C ASN A 262 -16.87 15.46 -4.15
N ALA A 263 -17.43 16.11 -3.13
CA ALA A 263 -18.35 17.20 -3.32
C ALA A 263 -17.62 18.42 -3.89
N ARG A 264 -17.93 18.81 -5.11
CA ARG A 264 -17.54 20.13 -5.61
C ARG A 264 -18.43 21.19 -4.95
N PHE A 265 -17.83 22.24 -4.42
CA PHE A 265 -18.55 23.39 -3.89
C PHE A 265 -19.68 23.82 -4.83
N GLY A 266 -20.93 23.63 -4.41
CA GLY A 266 -22.12 24.03 -5.15
C GLY A 266 -22.60 23.09 -6.26
N SER A 267 -21.98 21.92 -6.46
CA SER A 267 -22.50 20.90 -7.37
C SER A 267 -22.72 19.59 -6.61
N HIS A 268 -23.88 18.98 -6.77
CA HIS A 268 -24.22 17.66 -6.24
C HIS A 268 -23.62 16.51 -7.07
N ARG A 269 -22.58 16.76 -7.85
CA ARG A 269 -21.89 15.72 -8.63
C ARG A 269 -20.72 15.20 -7.82
N ALA A 270 -20.89 14.02 -7.28
CA ALA A 270 -19.78 13.24 -6.76
C ALA A 270 -18.78 12.92 -7.88
N ASP A 271 -17.57 13.45 -7.75
CA ASP A 271 -16.46 13.10 -8.62
C ASP A 271 -15.58 12.06 -7.94
N ASP A 272 -14.98 11.17 -8.74
CA ASP A 272 -14.14 10.07 -8.28
C ASP A 272 -12.83 9.99 -9.07
N VAL A 273 -11.86 9.24 -8.56
CA VAL A 273 -10.52 9.14 -9.16
C VAL A 273 -10.55 8.56 -10.59
N GLY A 274 -11.57 7.79 -10.93
CA GLY A 274 -11.74 7.31 -12.31
C GLY A 274 -12.07 8.43 -13.28
N LYS A 275 -12.73 9.50 -12.81
CA LYS A 275 -13.02 10.71 -13.59
C LYS A 275 -11.89 11.74 -13.55
N PHE A 276 -11.03 11.71 -12.52
CA PHE A 276 -9.87 12.60 -12.44
C PHE A 276 -8.84 12.30 -13.52
N VAL A 277 -8.77 11.03 -13.97
CA VAL A 277 -7.92 10.64 -15.10
C VAL A 277 -8.59 11.07 -16.40
N ASP A 278 -8.47 12.32 -16.74
CA ASP A 278 -9.12 12.96 -17.90
C ASP A 278 -8.15 13.26 -19.05
N GLY A 279 -6.88 12.86 -18.93
CA GLY A 279 -5.85 12.98 -19.98
C GLY A 279 -5.06 14.27 -19.93
N GLU A 280 -5.16 15.06 -18.88
CA GLU A 280 -4.33 16.24 -18.66
C GLU A 280 -2.84 15.87 -18.59
N GLU A 281 -2.00 16.87 -18.77
CA GLU A 281 -0.54 16.72 -18.60
C GLU A 281 -0.21 16.41 -17.14
N LEU A 282 0.54 15.33 -16.91
CA LEU A 282 0.90 14.86 -15.58
C LEU A 282 2.02 15.71 -14.98
N LYS A 283 1.64 16.88 -14.49
CA LYS A 283 2.48 17.79 -13.71
C LYS A 283 2.13 17.66 -12.24
N HIS A 284 3.11 17.66 -11.35
CA HIS A 284 2.93 17.42 -9.92
C HIS A 284 2.07 16.16 -9.70
N PRO A 285 2.62 14.97 -9.98
CA PRO A 285 1.86 13.74 -9.99
C PRO A 285 1.41 13.34 -8.59
N ILE A 286 0.13 13.00 -8.48
CA ILE A 286 -0.46 12.34 -7.33
C ILE A 286 -0.66 10.87 -7.69
N ALA A 287 -0.20 9.96 -6.86
CA ALA A 287 -0.49 8.55 -6.99
C ALA A 287 -1.63 8.15 -6.04
N TRP A 288 -2.67 7.55 -6.60
CA TRP A 288 -3.77 6.95 -5.85
C TRP A 288 -3.62 5.44 -5.91
N VAL A 289 -3.33 4.83 -4.77
CA VAL A 289 -3.11 3.39 -4.69
C VAL A 289 -4.33 2.74 -4.08
N ASN A 290 -4.98 1.88 -4.86
CA ASN A 290 -6.16 1.10 -4.47
C ASN A 290 -5.70 -0.24 -3.91
N VAL A 291 -6.03 -0.50 -2.66
CA VAL A 291 -5.77 -1.75 -1.97
C VAL A 291 -7.09 -2.37 -1.60
N GLY A 292 -7.34 -3.59 -2.04
CA GLY A 292 -8.61 -4.24 -1.77
C GLY A 292 -8.46 -5.70 -1.35
N PHE A 293 -9.48 -6.22 -0.70
CA PHE A 293 -9.59 -7.65 -0.42
C PHE A 293 -11.05 -8.09 -0.46
N HIS A 294 -11.25 -9.34 -0.82
CA HIS A 294 -12.53 -10.02 -0.75
C HIS A 294 -12.62 -10.72 0.59
N HIS A 295 -13.51 -10.27 1.45
CA HIS A 295 -13.78 -10.91 2.72
C HIS A 295 -14.83 -11.99 2.50
N ILE A 296 -14.39 -13.22 2.40
CA ILE A 296 -15.26 -14.40 2.41
C ILE A 296 -15.42 -14.80 3.87
N ALA A 297 -16.65 -14.71 4.37
CA ALA A 297 -16.96 -14.99 5.77
C ALA A 297 -16.65 -16.45 6.15
N ARG A 298 -16.22 -16.70 7.37
CA ARG A 298 -15.86 -18.01 7.93
C ARG A 298 -16.16 -18.08 9.42
N ASP A 299 -16.11 -19.27 10.00
CA ASP A 299 -16.41 -19.48 11.42
C ASP A 299 -15.55 -18.65 12.38
N GLU A 300 -14.30 -18.37 12.02
CA GLU A 300 -13.38 -17.56 12.81
C GLU A 300 -13.71 -16.07 12.81
N ASP A 301 -14.64 -15.61 11.98
CA ASP A 301 -15.06 -14.20 11.91
C ASP A 301 -16.14 -13.84 12.96
N GLN A 302 -16.18 -14.58 14.05
CA GLN A 302 -16.98 -14.22 15.23
C GLN A 302 -16.44 -12.94 15.87
N THR A 303 -17.32 -12.22 16.55
CA THR A 303 -17.00 -10.96 17.23
C THR A 303 -16.02 -11.14 18.39
N PRO A 304 -14.89 -10.41 18.46
CA PRO A 304 -14.31 -9.59 17.39
C PRO A 304 -13.55 -10.42 16.36
N MET A 305 -13.67 -10.07 15.09
CA MET A 305 -13.00 -10.77 14.00
C MET A 305 -11.47 -10.65 14.08
N PRO A 306 -10.70 -11.67 13.63
CA PRO A 306 -9.28 -11.52 13.37
C PRO A 306 -9.00 -10.38 12.40
N VAL A 307 -7.83 -9.74 12.52
CA VAL A 307 -7.48 -8.62 11.65
C VAL A 307 -7.09 -9.12 10.26
N HIS A 308 -7.76 -8.63 9.23
CA HIS A 308 -7.42 -8.83 7.82
C HIS A 308 -6.52 -7.69 7.35
N TRP A 309 -5.25 -7.98 7.07
CA TRP A 309 -4.27 -6.98 6.67
C TRP A 309 -4.10 -6.89 5.17
N GLN A 310 -4.15 -5.66 4.64
CA GLN A 310 -3.85 -5.34 3.26
C GLN A 310 -2.96 -4.09 3.18
N GLY A 311 -2.09 -4.04 2.18
CA GLY A 311 -1.17 -2.91 2.03
C GLY A 311 -0.32 -3.01 0.77
N PHE A 312 0.55 -2.03 0.61
CA PHE A 312 1.55 -1.97 -0.44
C PHE A 312 2.84 -1.38 0.14
N SER A 313 3.92 -1.35 -0.63
CA SER A 313 5.16 -0.72 -0.18
C SER A 313 5.63 0.36 -1.15
N ILE A 314 6.27 1.37 -0.60
CA ILE A 314 6.99 2.43 -1.31
C ILE A 314 8.48 2.16 -1.04
N ALA A 315 9.13 1.48 -1.98
CA ALA A 315 10.52 1.08 -1.82
C ALA A 315 11.48 2.12 -2.42
N PRO A 316 12.56 2.51 -1.73
CA PRO A 316 13.56 3.39 -2.30
C PRO A 316 14.25 2.68 -3.47
N ARG A 317 14.43 3.42 -4.57
CA ARG A 317 15.17 2.99 -5.74
C ARG A 317 16.11 4.09 -6.17
N ASP A 318 17.40 3.80 -6.15
CA ASP A 318 18.46 4.77 -6.44
C ASP A 318 18.45 6.00 -5.50
N VAL A 319 17.85 5.90 -4.31
CA VAL A 319 17.83 7.00 -3.32
C VAL A 319 19.22 7.18 -2.72
N THR A 320 19.86 6.07 -2.38
CA THR A 320 21.27 6.02 -1.96
C THR A 320 22.07 5.22 -2.99
N ALA A 321 23.35 5.49 -3.10
CA ALA A 321 24.25 4.73 -3.99
C ALA A 321 24.54 3.32 -3.45
N MET A 322 24.14 3.04 -2.21
CA MET A 322 24.40 1.78 -1.53
C MET A 322 23.27 1.50 -0.53
N SER A 323 22.98 0.24 -0.24
CA SER A 323 22.04 -0.10 0.82
C SER A 323 22.50 0.51 2.16
N PRO A 324 21.62 1.20 2.89
CA PRO A 324 21.95 1.74 4.20
C PRO A 324 22.36 0.66 5.21
N LEU A 325 21.93 -0.58 4.99
CA LEU A 325 22.19 -1.73 5.85
C LEU A 325 23.48 -2.50 5.48
N THR A 326 24.17 -2.10 4.39
CA THR A 326 25.42 -2.76 4.00
C THR A 326 26.47 -2.61 5.11
N PRO A 327 27.05 -3.72 5.63
CA PRO A 327 28.12 -3.66 6.60
C PRO A 327 29.30 -2.79 6.14
N ASP A 328 29.87 -1.98 7.01
CA ASP A 328 30.93 -1.01 6.66
C ASP A 328 32.12 -1.64 5.93
N ARG A 329 32.52 -2.85 6.33
CA ARG A 329 33.63 -3.57 5.68
C ARG A 329 33.32 -3.92 4.21
N LEU A 330 32.05 -4.04 3.84
CA LEU A 330 31.59 -4.35 2.47
C LEU A 330 31.26 -3.09 1.66
N ARG A 331 31.37 -1.89 2.23
CA ARG A 331 31.16 -0.62 1.55
C ARG A 331 32.38 -0.22 0.70
N LYS A 332 32.87 -1.15 -0.12
CA LYS A 332 34.01 -0.93 -1.02
C LYS A 332 33.54 -0.97 -2.47
N PRO A 333 34.15 -0.17 -3.39
CA PRO A 333 33.74 -0.17 -4.80
C PRO A 333 33.72 -1.56 -5.42
N ARG A 334 34.68 -2.41 -5.09
CA ARG A 334 34.76 -3.79 -5.62
C ARG A 334 33.56 -4.69 -5.28
N TYR A 335 32.78 -4.34 -4.25
CA TYR A 335 31.55 -5.06 -3.90
C TYR A 335 30.29 -4.34 -4.35
N ASN A 336 30.45 -3.19 -5.00
CA ASN A 336 29.39 -2.31 -5.34
C ASN A 336 29.44 -1.99 -6.84
N GLY A 337 29.12 -2.98 -7.66
CA GLY A 337 29.02 -2.83 -9.12
C GLY A 337 30.25 -3.19 -9.94
N GLU A 338 31.39 -3.47 -9.30
CA GLU A 338 32.55 -4.01 -10.03
C GLU A 338 32.50 -5.54 -10.01
N PRO A 339 32.47 -6.21 -11.18
CA PRO A 339 32.52 -7.67 -11.23
C PRO A 339 33.80 -8.20 -10.61
N GLN A 340 33.68 -9.08 -9.64
CA GLN A 340 34.84 -9.71 -8.97
C GLN A 340 35.31 -10.95 -9.68
N PHE A 341 34.45 -11.56 -10.47
CA PHE A 341 34.71 -12.80 -11.17
C PHE A 341 34.39 -12.63 -12.64
N ASP A 342 35.30 -13.02 -13.47
CA ASP A 342 35.06 -13.16 -14.91
C ASP A 342 34.36 -14.49 -15.14
N TYR A 343 33.03 -14.44 -15.28
CA TYR A 343 32.19 -15.62 -15.53
C TYR A 343 32.24 -16.09 -17.01
N GLU A 344 33.07 -15.46 -17.84
CA GLU A 344 33.20 -15.80 -19.25
C GLU A 344 34.27 -16.87 -19.53
N ARG A 345 34.46 -17.80 -18.62
CA ARG A 345 35.38 -18.91 -18.89
C ARG A 345 34.75 -20.27 -18.66
#